data_f4a88aaf25cac1bba5524e06ecadd42f
#
_entry.id   f4a88aaf25cac1bba5524e06ecadd42f
#
_cell.length_a   1.000
_cell.length_b   1.000
_cell.length_c   1.000
_cell.angle_alpha   90.00
_cell.angle_beta   90.00
_cell.angle_gamma   90.00
#
_symmetry.space_group_name_H-M   'P 1'
#
loop_
_entity.id
_entity.type
_entity.pdbx_description
1 polymer ?
#
loop_
_entity_poly.entity_id
_entity_poly.type
_entity_poly.pdbx_seq_one_letter_code
_entity_poly.pdbx_strand_id
1 'polypeptide(L)'
;HQQRENMTQTITTNVRSSRDRGSWEGILGEYLKHKGDTPWREKSNRVERATAVRANPTSPQAWLEFLEGEESMFAEKMTGKVNVVTGSRNGVSLYRLYELATKTLPRSGNAKNEDYLRVYLGYARQQMVHNTDDARDTFKFLKSQGIGQTHAIFWCEWAAFGGQLKGDEKAIKILKKGL
;
A
#
# COMPACT_ATOMS: atom_id res chain seq x y z
N HIS A 1 -42.27 23.37 2.74
CA HIS A 1 -41.76 22.14 3.40
C HIS A 1 -40.77 21.41 2.50
N GLN A 2 -41.10 21.20 1.22
CA GLN A 2 -40.29 20.48 0.23
C GLN A 2 -38.89 21.11 -0.03
N GLN A 3 -38.79 22.46 -0.04
CA GLN A 3 -37.53 23.17 -0.26
C GLN A 3 -36.55 23.03 0.92
N ARG A 4 -37.04 22.93 2.15
CA ARG A 4 -36.19 22.70 3.34
C ARG A 4 -35.65 21.28 3.38
N GLU A 5 -36.45 20.28 3.00
CA GLU A 5 -36.02 18.89 2.95
C GLU A 5 -34.95 18.66 1.86
N ASN A 6 -35.11 19.27 0.69
CA ASN A 6 -34.11 19.19 -0.38
C ASN A 6 -32.78 19.87 0.00
N MET A 7 -32.84 20.99 0.71
CA MET A 7 -31.63 21.67 1.21
C MET A 7 -30.90 20.86 2.29
N THR A 8 -31.67 20.21 3.18
CA THR A 8 -31.09 19.34 4.22
C THR A 8 -30.46 18.07 3.64
N GLN A 9 -31.11 17.47 2.62
CA GLN A 9 -30.53 16.31 1.92
C GLN A 9 -29.28 16.67 1.13
N THR A 10 -29.21 17.83 0.49
CA THR A 10 -28.04 18.30 -0.25
C THR A 10 -26.87 18.60 0.68
N ILE A 11 -27.14 19.18 1.85
CA ILE A 11 -26.11 19.45 2.86
C ILE A 11 -25.59 18.14 3.49
N THR A 12 -26.48 17.18 3.75
CA THR A 12 -26.09 15.88 4.33
C THR A 12 -25.26 15.05 3.37
N THR A 13 -25.57 15.06 2.06
CA THR A 13 -24.78 14.38 1.04
C THR A 13 -23.42 15.05 0.82
N ASN A 14 -23.34 16.38 0.85
CA ASN A 14 -22.07 17.11 0.73
C ASN A 14 -21.16 16.94 1.96
N VAL A 15 -21.73 16.89 3.17
CA VAL A 15 -20.96 16.66 4.41
C VAL A 15 -20.45 15.21 4.47
N ARG A 16 -21.23 14.21 4.06
CA ARG A 16 -20.74 12.83 3.91
C ARG A 16 -19.62 12.74 2.88
N SER A 17 -19.78 13.36 1.72
CA SER A 17 -18.78 13.38 0.64
C SER A 17 -17.45 14.02 1.06
N SER A 18 -17.41 15.00 1.97
CA SER A 18 -16.17 15.63 2.40
C SER A 18 -15.44 14.84 3.51
N ARG A 19 -16.19 14.18 4.41
CA ARG A 19 -15.60 13.26 5.42
C ARG A 19 -15.06 11.99 4.79
N ASP A 20 -15.71 11.49 3.74
CA ASP A 20 -15.31 10.25 3.05
C ASP A 20 -14.05 10.40 2.20
N ARG A 21 -13.73 11.62 1.72
CA ARG A 21 -12.56 11.85 0.85
C ARG A 21 -11.22 11.64 1.54
N GLY A 22 -11.16 11.72 2.87
CA GLY A 22 -9.97 11.46 3.67
C GLY A 22 -9.91 10.06 4.28
N SER A 23 -11.02 9.30 4.25
CA SER A 23 -11.08 7.93 4.72
C SER A 23 -10.41 6.97 3.74
N TRP A 24 -10.03 5.79 4.20
CA TRP A 24 -9.45 4.77 3.32
C TRP A 24 -10.45 4.34 2.24
N GLU A 25 -11.74 4.24 2.55
CA GLU A 25 -12.80 3.93 1.59
C GLU A 25 -12.93 5.01 0.52
N GLY A 26 -12.87 6.27 0.91
CA GLY A 26 -12.96 7.41 -0.01
C GLY A 26 -11.77 7.45 -0.97
N ILE A 27 -10.55 7.25 -0.47
CA ILE A 27 -9.33 7.22 -1.28
C ILE A 27 -9.35 6.01 -2.24
N LEU A 28 -9.72 4.82 -1.74
CA LEU A 28 -9.86 3.63 -2.56
C LEU A 28 -10.97 3.81 -3.62
N GLY A 29 -12.08 4.44 -3.23
CA GLY A 29 -13.18 4.76 -4.15
C GLY A 29 -12.74 5.71 -5.27
N GLU A 30 -11.95 6.74 -4.97
CA GLU A 30 -11.40 7.64 -5.99
C GLU A 30 -10.44 6.90 -6.93
N TYR A 31 -9.55 6.10 -6.38
CA TYR A 31 -8.61 5.28 -7.17
C TYR A 31 -9.33 4.36 -8.16
N LEU A 32 -10.45 3.76 -7.74
CA LEU A 32 -11.20 2.78 -8.52
C LEU A 32 -12.12 3.40 -9.58
N LYS A 33 -12.32 4.72 -9.61
CA LYS A 33 -13.14 5.37 -10.65
C LYS A 33 -12.60 5.02 -12.04
N HIS A 34 -13.50 4.56 -12.90
CA HIS A 34 -13.17 4.27 -14.28
C HIS A 34 -13.33 5.52 -15.13
N LYS A 35 -12.24 5.93 -15.80
CA LYS A 35 -12.23 6.97 -16.82
C LYS A 35 -11.75 6.34 -18.12
N GLY A 36 -12.58 6.39 -19.16
CA GLY A 36 -12.23 5.86 -20.49
C GLY A 36 -12.38 4.34 -20.65
N ASP A 37 -11.84 3.81 -21.73
CA ASP A 37 -11.94 2.41 -22.13
C ASP A 37 -10.94 1.53 -21.38
N THR A 38 -11.24 1.20 -20.15
CA THR A 38 -10.46 0.20 -19.41
C THR A 38 -10.92 -1.20 -19.85
N PRO A 39 -10.01 -2.11 -20.25
CA PRO A 39 -10.37 -3.48 -20.61
C PRO A 39 -11.23 -4.14 -19.51
N TRP A 40 -12.32 -4.81 -19.92
CA TRP A 40 -13.30 -5.35 -18.96
C TRP A 40 -12.68 -6.33 -17.95
N ARG A 41 -11.69 -7.15 -18.40
CA ARG A 41 -11.00 -8.11 -17.52
C ARG A 41 -10.17 -7.41 -16.46
N GLU A 42 -9.41 -6.39 -16.82
CA GLU A 42 -8.63 -5.55 -15.90
C GLU A 42 -9.55 -4.87 -14.88
N LYS A 43 -10.68 -4.34 -15.36
CA LYS A 43 -11.70 -3.73 -14.52
C LYS A 43 -12.29 -4.74 -13.54
N SER A 44 -12.65 -5.94 -14.01
CA SER A 44 -13.24 -6.99 -13.19
C SER A 44 -12.31 -7.45 -12.08
N ASN A 45 -11.06 -7.80 -12.42
CA ASN A 45 -10.07 -8.27 -11.44
C ASN A 45 -9.74 -7.21 -10.38
N ARG A 46 -9.66 -5.94 -10.78
CA ARG A 46 -9.43 -4.82 -9.85
C ARG A 46 -10.62 -4.63 -8.90
N VAL A 47 -11.83 -4.65 -9.43
CA VAL A 47 -13.06 -4.52 -8.63
C VAL A 47 -13.19 -5.68 -7.65
N GLU A 48 -12.90 -6.90 -8.08
CA GLU A 48 -12.94 -8.08 -7.23
C GLU A 48 -11.98 -7.95 -6.04
N ARG A 49 -10.69 -7.65 -6.29
CA ARG A 49 -9.69 -7.47 -5.23
C ARG A 49 -10.06 -6.31 -4.29
N ALA A 50 -10.54 -5.20 -4.83
CA ALA A 50 -10.99 -4.08 -4.01
C ALA A 50 -12.25 -4.40 -3.18
N THR A 51 -13.12 -5.25 -3.69
CA THR A 51 -14.30 -5.74 -2.96
C THR A 51 -13.87 -6.60 -1.78
N ALA A 52 -12.85 -7.46 -1.96
CA ALA A 52 -12.27 -8.25 -0.86
C ALA A 52 -11.70 -7.35 0.25
N VAL A 53 -10.97 -6.27 -0.11
CA VAL A 53 -10.49 -5.27 0.87
C VAL A 53 -11.65 -4.62 1.62
N ARG A 54 -12.72 -4.22 0.93
CA ARG A 54 -13.90 -3.60 1.56
C ARG A 54 -14.65 -4.54 2.48
N ALA A 55 -14.75 -5.83 2.10
CA ALA A 55 -15.39 -6.84 2.91
C ALA A 55 -14.61 -7.14 4.20
N ASN A 56 -13.28 -7.09 4.14
CA ASN A 56 -12.41 -7.34 5.29
C ASN A 56 -11.20 -6.38 5.30
N PRO A 57 -11.38 -5.12 5.71
CA PRO A 57 -10.32 -4.11 5.68
C PRO A 57 -9.17 -4.36 6.65
N THR A 58 -9.35 -5.27 7.60
CA THR A 58 -8.32 -5.67 8.56
C THR A 58 -7.54 -6.91 8.13
N SER A 59 -7.82 -7.46 6.94
CA SER A 59 -7.11 -8.61 6.38
C SER A 59 -5.83 -8.20 5.64
N PRO A 60 -4.64 -8.58 6.13
CA PRO A 60 -3.40 -8.36 5.40
C PRO A 60 -3.39 -9.02 4.02
N GLN A 61 -3.93 -10.23 3.90
CA GLN A 61 -4.01 -10.96 2.64
C GLN A 61 -4.82 -10.17 1.59
N ALA A 62 -6.01 -9.67 1.95
CA ALA A 62 -6.85 -8.92 1.01
C ALA A 62 -6.14 -7.66 0.49
N TRP A 63 -5.45 -6.92 1.37
CA TRP A 63 -4.66 -5.77 0.97
C TRP A 63 -3.47 -6.15 0.09
N LEU A 64 -2.74 -7.22 0.45
CA LEU A 64 -1.58 -7.66 -0.31
C LEU A 64 -1.97 -8.07 -1.74
N GLU A 65 -3.01 -8.90 -1.90
CA GLU A 65 -3.52 -9.31 -3.21
C GLU A 65 -3.95 -8.12 -4.08
N PHE A 66 -4.60 -7.12 -3.47
CA PHE A 66 -4.96 -5.89 -4.16
C PHE A 66 -3.73 -5.11 -4.60
N LEU A 67 -2.79 -4.85 -3.70
CA LEU A 67 -1.59 -4.05 -3.96
C LEU A 67 -0.66 -4.71 -4.98
N GLU A 68 -0.39 -6.01 -4.86
CA GLU A 68 0.41 -6.77 -5.82
C GLU A 68 -0.24 -6.81 -7.21
N GLY A 69 -1.56 -6.91 -7.26
CA GLY A 69 -2.30 -6.81 -8.50
C GLY A 69 -2.15 -5.44 -9.18
N GLU A 70 -2.14 -4.36 -8.43
CA GLU A 70 -1.90 -3.01 -8.97
C GLU A 70 -0.42 -2.82 -9.37
N GLU A 71 0.53 -3.32 -8.58
CA GLU A 71 1.95 -3.33 -8.97
C GLU A 71 2.15 -4.03 -10.32
N SER A 72 1.59 -5.22 -10.49
CA SER A 72 1.70 -5.99 -11.74
C SER A 72 1.20 -5.21 -12.95
N MET A 73 0.12 -4.44 -12.79
CA MET A 73 -0.43 -3.62 -13.86
C MET A 73 0.42 -2.40 -14.20
N PHE A 74 1.09 -1.81 -13.19
CA PHE A 74 2.02 -0.73 -13.44
C PHE A 74 3.37 -1.22 -13.95
N ALA A 75 3.80 -2.43 -13.62
CA ALA A 75 5.07 -3.03 -14.05
C ALA A 75 5.18 -3.15 -15.57
N GLU A 76 4.09 -3.45 -16.26
CA GLU A 76 4.04 -3.52 -17.73
C GLU A 76 4.34 -2.16 -18.41
N LYS A 77 4.21 -1.06 -17.69
CA LYS A 77 4.42 0.31 -18.18
C LYS A 77 5.78 0.88 -17.82
N MET A 78 6.65 0.10 -17.15
CA MET A 78 7.93 0.61 -16.67
C MET A 78 9.00 0.69 -17.76
N THR A 79 9.49 1.91 -17.95
CA THR A 79 10.73 2.19 -18.67
C THR A 79 11.63 3.00 -17.72
N GLY A 80 12.43 2.37 -16.87
CA GLY A 80 13.27 3.13 -15.97
C GLY A 80 14.30 2.30 -15.17
N LYS A 81 15.32 2.99 -14.66
CA LYS A 81 16.51 2.44 -13.98
C LYS A 81 16.28 1.97 -12.52
N VAL A 82 15.08 2.04 -12.00
CA VAL A 82 14.78 1.70 -10.60
C VAL A 82 13.91 0.46 -10.56
N ASN A 83 14.36 -0.57 -9.83
CA ASN A 83 13.65 -1.84 -9.65
C ASN A 83 12.40 -1.75 -8.75
N VAL A 84 11.79 -0.57 -8.63
CA VAL A 84 10.57 -0.34 -7.87
C VAL A 84 9.45 0.08 -8.80
N VAL A 85 8.36 -0.67 -8.78
CA VAL A 85 7.16 -0.34 -9.54
C VAL A 85 6.48 0.88 -8.92
N THR A 86 6.32 1.94 -9.70
CA THR A 86 5.58 3.14 -9.30
C THR A 86 4.45 3.42 -10.27
N GLY A 87 3.42 4.10 -9.82
CA GLY A 87 2.31 4.48 -10.68
C GLY A 87 1.25 5.24 -9.93
N SER A 88 0.35 5.86 -10.67
CA SER A 88 -0.82 6.54 -10.09
C SER A 88 -2.04 6.38 -10.99
N ARG A 89 -3.21 6.40 -10.37
CA ARG A 89 -4.49 6.36 -11.05
C ARG A 89 -5.46 7.33 -10.36
N ASN A 90 -6.11 8.18 -11.15
CA ASN A 90 -7.06 9.18 -10.64
C ASN A 90 -6.48 10.07 -9.53
N GLY A 91 -5.19 10.42 -9.62
CA GLY A 91 -4.50 11.23 -8.61
C GLY A 91 -4.07 10.48 -7.34
N VAL A 92 -4.36 9.18 -7.24
CA VAL A 92 -3.91 8.33 -6.11
C VAL A 92 -2.74 7.47 -6.57
N SER A 93 -1.59 7.63 -5.93
CA SER A 93 -0.38 6.88 -6.23
C SER A 93 -0.38 5.50 -5.56
N LEU A 94 0.42 4.57 -6.11
CA LEU A 94 0.69 3.28 -5.48
C LEU A 94 1.29 3.46 -4.07
N TYR A 95 2.19 4.43 -3.89
CA TYR A 95 2.67 4.85 -2.57
C TYR A 95 1.52 5.12 -1.58
N ARG A 96 0.53 5.90 -2.02
CA ARG A 96 -0.62 6.25 -1.17
C ARG A 96 -1.50 5.04 -0.82
N LEU A 97 -1.62 4.07 -1.73
CA LEU A 97 -2.35 2.83 -1.46
C LEU A 97 -1.62 1.97 -0.40
N TYR A 98 -0.30 1.85 -0.49
CA TYR A 98 0.49 1.15 0.53
C TYR A 98 0.42 1.85 1.90
N GLU A 99 0.55 3.17 1.91
CA GLU A 99 0.39 3.97 3.13
C GLU A 99 -0.99 3.74 3.77
N LEU A 100 -2.03 3.69 2.95
CA LEU A 100 -3.40 3.45 3.38
C LEU A 100 -3.54 2.07 4.04
N ALA A 101 -3.00 1.04 3.40
CA ALA A 101 -3.00 -0.32 3.93
C ALA A 101 -2.30 -0.41 5.29
N THR A 102 -1.09 0.17 5.41
CA THR A 102 -0.33 0.16 6.67
C THR A 102 -1.04 0.89 7.81
N LYS A 103 -1.84 1.93 7.50
CA LYS A 103 -2.64 2.68 8.48
C LYS A 103 -3.94 1.96 8.86
N THR A 104 -4.50 1.18 7.95
CA THR A 104 -5.78 0.49 8.16
C THR A 104 -5.59 -0.86 8.87
N LEU A 105 -4.50 -1.56 8.56
CA LEU A 105 -4.22 -2.87 9.13
C LEU A 105 -3.82 -2.77 10.60
N PRO A 106 -4.50 -3.48 11.53
CA PRO A 106 -4.14 -3.49 12.93
C PRO A 106 -2.84 -4.28 13.14
N ARG A 107 -1.97 -3.78 14.02
CA ARG A 107 -0.77 -4.51 14.43
C ARG A 107 -1.10 -5.71 15.32
N SER A 108 -2.10 -5.56 16.17
CA SER A 108 -2.54 -6.63 17.06
C SER A 108 -2.95 -7.87 16.27
N GLY A 109 -2.36 -9.02 16.60
CA GLY A 109 -2.60 -10.29 15.90
C GLY A 109 -1.83 -10.48 14.60
N ASN A 110 -1.23 -9.42 14.03
CA ASN A 110 -0.55 -9.48 12.73
C ASN A 110 0.99 -9.44 12.80
N ALA A 111 1.59 -9.30 13.97
CA ALA A 111 3.05 -9.16 14.12
C ALA A 111 3.86 -10.34 13.53
N LYS A 112 3.28 -11.54 13.49
CA LYS A 112 3.89 -12.76 12.89
C LYS A 112 3.32 -13.13 11.53
N ASN A 113 2.40 -12.33 10.99
CA ASN A 113 1.75 -12.60 9.72
C ASN A 113 2.66 -12.14 8.56
N GLU A 114 2.97 -13.05 7.64
CA GLU A 114 3.85 -12.77 6.50
C GLU A 114 3.21 -11.77 5.53
N ASP A 115 1.90 -11.84 5.28
CA ASP A 115 1.21 -10.91 4.37
C ASP A 115 1.26 -9.48 4.94
N TYR A 116 1.09 -9.34 6.25
CA TYR A 116 1.26 -8.06 6.95
C TYR A 116 2.68 -7.50 6.78
N LEU A 117 3.70 -8.34 6.94
CA LEU A 117 5.08 -7.98 6.67
C LEU A 117 5.28 -7.54 5.22
N ARG A 118 4.76 -8.30 4.25
CA ARG A 118 4.89 -8.01 2.81
C ARG A 118 4.25 -6.67 2.43
N VAL A 119 3.11 -6.30 3.04
CA VAL A 119 2.51 -4.96 2.86
C VAL A 119 3.48 -3.87 3.32
N TYR A 120 4.10 -4.01 4.48
CA TYR A 120 5.10 -3.04 4.97
C TYR A 120 6.37 -2.99 4.13
N LEU A 121 6.85 -4.13 3.63
CA LEU A 121 8.00 -4.18 2.73
C LEU A 121 7.69 -3.48 1.40
N GLY A 122 6.47 -3.68 0.86
CA GLY A 122 5.99 -2.94 -0.31
C GLY A 122 5.95 -1.44 -0.05
N TYR A 123 5.45 -1.02 1.11
CA TYR A 123 5.47 0.37 1.52
C TYR A 123 6.89 0.95 1.61
N ALA A 124 7.82 0.22 2.22
CA ALA A 124 9.22 0.63 2.27
C ALA A 124 9.84 0.78 0.87
N ARG A 125 9.54 -0.13 -0.07
CA ARG A 125 9.96 0.01 -1.48
C ARG A 125 9.43 1.30 -2.11
N GLN A 126 8.17 1.64 -1.90
CA GLN A 126 7.60 2.90 -2.40
C GLN A 126 8.28 4.12 -1.76
N GLN A 127 8.58 4.06 -0.46
CA GLN A 127 9.30 5.14 0.25
C GLN A 127 10.71 5.37 -0.31
N MET A 128 11.41 4.31 -0.74
CA MET A 128 12.77 4.44 -1.32
C MET A 128 12.82 5.39 -2.51
N VAL A 129 11.74 5.49 -3.30
CA VAL A 129 11.65 6.38 -4.46
C VAL A 129 11.44 7.83 -4.06
N HIS A 130 10.78 8.07 -2.93
CA HIS A 130 10.42 9.41 -2.47
C HIS A 130 11.40 9.95 -1.42
N ASN A 131 11.71 9.13 -0.41
CA ASN A 131 12.58 9.49 0.69
C ASN A 131 13.20 8.23 1.32
N THR A 132 14.49 8.03 1.12
CA THR A 132 15.21 6.86 1.65
C THR A 132 15.29 6.82 3.16
N ASP A 133 15.19 7.95 3.86
CA ASP A 133 15.18 7.99 5.32
C ASP A 133 13.89 7.42 5.88
N ASP A 134 12.75 7.69 5.25
CA ASP A 134 11.46 7.11 5.62
C ASP A 134 11.47 5.57 5.46
N ALA A 135 12.04 5.08 4.35
CA ALA A 135 12.21 3.64 4.15
C ALA A 135 13.08 3.00 5.24
N ARG A 136 14.20 3.66 5.60
CA ARG A 136 15.08 3.22 6.69
C ARG A 136 14.33 3.14 8.02
N ASP A 137 13.51 4.13 8.31
CA ASP A 137 12.75 4.18 9.55
C ASP A 137 11.65 3.12 9.59
N THR A 138 11.06 2.78 8.44
CA THR A 138 10.14 1.63 8.33
C THR A 138 10.84 0.31 8.66
N PHE A 139 12.04 0.04 8.15
CA PHE A 139 12.79 -1.18 8.52
C PHE A 139 13.16 -1.20 10.02
N LYS A 140 13.56 -0.07 10.59
CA LYS A 140 13.84 0.04 12.04
C LYS A 140 12.58 -0.21 12.86
N PHE A 141 11.45 0.37 12.45
CA PHE A 141 10.15 0.16 13.07
C PHE A 141 9.79 -1.33 13.08
N LEU A 142 9.79 -2.00 11.93
CA LEU A 142 9.49 -3.43 11.83
C LEU A 142 10.37 -4.25 12.79
N LYS A 143 11.67 -3.99 12.80
CA LYS A 143 12.59 -4.64 13.72
C LYS A 143 12.25 -4.38 15.18
N SER A 144 12.04 -3.12 15.56
CA SER A 144 11.75 -2.74 16.95
C SER A 144 10.46 -3.36 17.48
N GLN A 145 9.50 -3.61 16.58
CA GLN A 145 8.22 -4.22 16.90
C GLN A 145 8.20 -5.75 16.81
N GLY A 146 9.33 -6.37 16.48
CA GLY A 146 9.42 -7.82 16.31
C GLY A 146 8.70 -8.35 15.07
N ILE A 147 8.37 -7.47 14.11
CA ILE A 147 7.65 -7.83 12.89
C ILE A 147 8.65 -8.36 11.86
N GLY A 148 8.43 -9.57 11.38
CA GLY A 148 9.18 -10.17 10.28
C GLY A 148 10.56 -10.72 10.62
N GLN A 149 11.04 -10.63 11.87
CA GLN A 149 12.39 -11.08 12.22
C GLN A 149 12.63 -12.59 12.01
N THR A 150 11.56 -13.38 12.01
CA THR A 150 11.58 -14.82 11.73
C THR A 150 11.43 -15.16 10.23
N HIS A 151 11.25 -14.16 9.37
CA HIS A 151 11.07 -14.33 7.94
C HIS A 151 12.31 -13.87 7.18
N ALA A 152 12.89 -14.75 6.38
CA ALA A 152 14.08 -14.44 5.57
C ALA A 152 13.85 -13.23 4.64
N ILE A 153 12.63 -13.06 4.11
CA ILE A 153 12.28 -11.93 3.23
C ILE A 153 12.56 -10.57 3.89
N PHE A 154 12.31 -10.42 5.19
CA PHE A 154 12.60 -9.17 5.91
C PHE A 154 14.09 -8.80 5.84
N TRP A 155 14.95 -9.76 6.11
CA TRP A 155 16.39 -9.53 6.11
C TRP A 155 16.95 -9.32 4.71
N CYS A 156 16.41 -10.04 3.71
CA CYS A 156 16.78 -9.88 2.31
C CYS A 156 16.43 -8.49 1.79
N GLU A 157 15.20 -8.03 2.01
CA GLU A 157 14.75 -6.70 1.59
C GLU A 157 15.53 -5.58 2.30
N TRP A 158 15.77 -5.72 3.60
CA TRP A 158 16.57 -4.74 4.36
C TRP A 158 18.02 -4.72 3.92
N ALA A 159 18.58 -5.88 3.60
CA ALA A 159 19.96 -5.97 3.07
C ALA A 159 20.07 -5.34 1.68
N ALA A 160 19.10 -5.60 0.79
CA ALA A 160 19.04 -4.98 -0.54
C ALA A 160 18.97 -3.45 -0.42
N PHE A 161 18.10 -2.92 0.45
CA PHE A 161 18.03 -1.50 0.76
C PHE A 161 19.36 -0.96 1.31
N GLY A 162 19.98 -1.66 2.26
CA GLY A 162 21.26 -1.26 2.85
C GLY A 162 22.41 -1.25 1.85
N GLY A 163 22.43 -2.24 0.94
CA GLY A 163 23.42 -2.35 -0.14
C GLY A 163 23.32 -1.21 -1.15
N GLN A 164 22.12 -0.83 -1.55
CA GLN A 164 21.90 0.30 -2.46
C GLN A 164 22.40 1.63 -1.88
N LEU A 165 22.30 1.82 -0.56
CA LEU A 165 22.70 3.08 0.08
C LEU A 165 24.15 3.12 0.54
N LYS A 166 24.73 2.00 0.97
CA LYS A 166 26.02 1.94 1.68
C LYS A 166 26.93 0.81 1.22
N GLY A 167 26.60 0.16 0.10
CA GLY A 167 27.40 -0.92 -0.49
C GLY A 167 27.26 -2.29 0.18
N ASP A 168 27.96 -3.27 -0.38
CA ASP A 168 27.81 -4.69 -0.06
C ASP A 168 28.16 -5.04 1.39
N GLU A 169 29.13 -4.37 1.99
CA GLU A 169 29.48 -4.60 3.40
C GLU A 169 28.30 -4.39 4.34
N LYS A 170 27.46 -3.38 4.05
CA LYS A 170 26.27 -3.10 4.84
C LYS A 170 25.22 -4.17 4.63
N ALA A 171 25.02 -4.63 3.40
CA ALA A 171 24.10 -5.72 3.07
C ALA A 171 24.49 -7.01 3.82
N ILE A 172 25.76 -7.40 3.76
CA ILE A 172 26.30 -8.57 4.45
C ILE A 172 26.10 -8.48 5.97
N LYS A 173 26.35 -7.30 6.55
CA LYS A 173 26.15 -7.07 7.99
C LYS A 173 24.69 -7.19 8.42
N ILE A 174 23.74 -6.84 7.56
CA ILE A 174 22.32 -7.00 7.82
C ILE A 174 21.92 -8.47 7.73
N LEU A 175 22.33 -9.18 6.67
CA LEU A 175 22.03 -10.61 6.49
C LEU A 175 22.56 -11.47 7.64
N LYS A 176 23.78 -11.20 8.13
CA LYS A 176 24.33 -11.89 9.31
C LYS A 176 23.52 -11.74 10.60
N LYS A 177 22.61 -10.79 10.67
CA LYS A 177 21.70 -10.61 11.83
C LYS A 177 20.43 -11.44 11.71
N GLY A 178 20.12 -11.89 10.52
CA GLY A 178 18.94 -12.72 10.24
C GLY A 178 19.24 -14.23 10.30
N LEU A 179 20.49 -14.61 10.45
CA LEU A 179 20.94 -15.99 10.66
C LEU A 179 20.93 -16.34 12.15
#